data_6e808859f7953eb4e09d179dd9c7c06e
#
_entry.id   6e808859f7953eb4e09d179dd9c7c06e
#
_cell.length_a   1.000
_cell.length_b   1.000
_cell.length_c   1.000
_cell.angle_alpha   90.00
_cell.angle_beta   90.00
_cell.angle_gamma   90.00
#
_symmetry.space_group_name_H-M   'P 1'
#
loop_
_entity.id
_entity.type
_entity.pdbx_description
1 polymer ?
#
loop_
_entity_poly.entity_id
_entity_poly.type
_entity_poly.pdbx_seq_one_letter_code
_entity_poly.pdbx_strand_id
1 'polypeptide(L)'
;MIIIFSGPSGVGKSTIINELIKQKNLYFSISHTTREKRHNEKDGIDYFFVKNSEFNDLIKSDFFIEYEKYGTDYYGTGKDQLNNAELTTVLDVEVNGATTLLKQNPNFVGIFIDIENDELINRLKTRGHNAEFISKRMQLASDQRSKINEFDYIVKNVDINTTVNNILDIICNLEES
;
A
#
# COMPACT_ATOMS: atom_id res chain seq x y z
N MET A 1 12.32 -11.83 1.75
CA MET A 1 10.86 -11.93 1.99
C MET A 1 10.16 -10.74 1.37
N ILE A 2 8.90 -10.90 0.91
CA ILE A 2 8.10 -9.80 0.35
C ILE A 2 6.83 -9.64 1.17
N ILE A 3 6.57 -8.43 1.66
CA ILE A 3 5.39 -8.09 2.46
C ILE A 3 4.57 -7.03 1.71
N ILE A 4 3.29 -7.33 1.50
CA ILE A 4 2.34 -6.43 0.86
C ILE A 4 1.48 -5.77 1.94
N PHE A 5 1.58 -4.45 2.07
CA PHE A 5 0.66 -3.65 2.85
C PHE A 5 -0.50 -3.20 1.98
N SER A 6 -1.71 -3.39 2.49
CA SER A 6 -2.92 -2.91 1.84
C SER A 6 -3.95 -2.44 2.85
N GLY A 7 -5.07 -1.92 2.37
CA GLY A 7 -6.17 -1.44 3.21
C GLY A 7 -6.74 -0.13 2.70
N PRO A 8 -7.86 0.34 3.29
CA PRO A 8 -8.59 1.52 2.83
C PRO A 8 -7.75 2.79 2.78
N SER A 9 -8.07 3.65 1.83
CA SER A 9 -7.42 4.97 1.74
C SER A 9 -7.76 5.81 2.99
N GLY A 10 -6.72 6.36 3.62
CA GLY A 10 -6.88 7.18 4.82
C GLY A 10 -6.63 6.45 6.14
N VAL A 11 -6.40 5.14 6.12
CA VAL A 11 -6.10 4.35 7.34
C VAL A 11 -4.71 4.63 7.93
N GLY A 12 -3.80 5.29 7.18
CA GLY A 12 -2.47 5.66 7.68
C GLY A 12 -1.33 4.79 7.18
N LYS A 13 -1.52 3.96 6.12
CA LYS A 13 -0.49 3.06 5.57
C LYS A 13 0.87 3.72 5.38
N SER A 14 0.93 4.80 4.61
CA SER A 14 2.20 5.46 4.30
C SER A 14 2.93 5.97 5.55
N THR A 15 2.18 6.45 6.56
CA THR A 15 2.77 6.87 7.83
C THR A 15 3.36 5.68 8.59
N ILE A 16 2.63 4.57 8.65
CA ILE A 16 3.07 3.32 9.29
C ILE A 16 4.31 2.78 8.59
N ILE A 17 4.29 2.67 7.26
CA ILE A 17 5.42 2.17 6.46
C ILE A 17 6.67 3.04 6.68
N ASN A 18 6.52 4.36 6.69
CA ASN A 18 7.63 5.28 6.95
C ASN A 18 8.22 5.10 8.35
N GLU A 19 7.40 4.83 9.38
CA GLU A 19 7.92 4.54 10.73
C GLU A 19 8.58 3.17 10.82
N LEU A 20 8.06 2.16 10.13
CA LEU A 20 8.69 0.83 10.05
C LEU A 20 10.09 0.91 9.43
N ILE A 21 10.25 1.63 8.32
CA ILE A 21 11.54 1.78 7.63
C ILE A 21 12.59 2.49 8.51
N LYS A 22 12.17 3.43 9.37
CA LYS A 22 13.07 4.09 10.32
C LYS A 22 13.57 3.16 11.42
N GLN A 23 12.77 2.17 11.82
CA GLN A 23 13.05 1.29 12.96
C GLN A 23 13.68 -0.04 12.54
N LYS A 24 13.47 -0.47 11.29
CA LYS A 24 13.98 -1.73 10.76
C LYS A 24 14.52 -1.52 9.34
N ASN A 25 15.63 -2.17 9.03
CA ASN A 25 16.23 -2.11 7.70
C ASN A 25 15.38 -2.89 6.69
N LEU A 26 14.43 -2.19 6.06
CA LEU A 26 13.49 -2.72 5.07
C LEU A 26 13.72 -2.02 3.73
N TYR A 27 13.50 -2.73 2.63
CA TYR A 27 13.49 -2.15 1.30
C TYR A 27 12.07 -1.76 0.92
N PHE A 28 11.80 -0.47 0.76
CA PHE A 28 10.50 0.01 0.29
C PHE A 28 10.49 0.07 -1.24
N SER A 29 9.57 -0.66 -1.85
CA SER A 29 9.33 -0.63 -3.29
C SER A 29 8.66 0.66 -3.70
N ILE A 30 9.26 1.40 -4.62
CA ILE A 30 8.71 2.66 -5.11
C ILE A 30 7.86 2.35 -6.35
N SER A 31 6.56 2.61 -6.25
CA SER A 31 5.62 2.40 -7.35
C SER A 31 5.69 3.51 -8.40
N HIS A 32 5.31 3.18 -9.63
CA HIS A 32 5.09 4.16 -10.71
C HIS A 32 3.66 4.70 -10.65
N THR A 33 3.48 5.96 -11.01
CA THR A 33 2.14 6.56 -11.14
C THR A 33 2.07 7.59 -12.24
N THR A 34 0.90 7.68 -12.88
CA THR A 34 0.60 8.75 -13.86
C THR A 34 -0.01 9.98 -13.24
N ARG A 35 -0.32 9.93 -11.94
CA ARG A 35 -0.83 11.07 -11.17
C ARG A 35 0.21 12.17 -11.12
N GLU A 36 -0.22 13.41 -11.23
CA GLU A 36 0.64 14.55 -11.01
C GLU A 36 1.22 14.57 -9.59
N LYS A 37 2.50 14.92 -9.51
CA LYS A 37 3.24 15.03 -8.25
C LYS A 37 2.65 16.13 -7.38
N ARG A 38 2.40 15.84 -6.12
CA ARG A 38 2.00 16.86 -5.13
C ARG A 38 3.21 17.70 -4.70
N HIS A 39 2.93 18.87 -4.12
CA HIS A 39 3.97 19.82 -3.72
C HIS A 39 5.07 19.22 -2.83
N ASN A 40 4.70 18.32 -1.92
CA ASN A 40 5.63 17.73 -0.93
C ASN A 40 6.23 16.40 -1.36
N GLU A 41 5.85 15.86 -2.52
CA GLU A 41 6.33 14.58 -3.02
C GLU A 41 7.60 14.75 -3.84
N LYS A 42 8.45 13.71 -3.86
CA LYS A 42 9.71 13.68 -4.62
C LYS A 42 9.71 12.48 -5.56
N ASP A 43 10.08 12.74 -6.82
CA ASP A 43 10.27 11.69 -7.81
C ASP A 43 11.40 10.75 -7.41
N GLY A 44 11.17 9.44 -7.61
CA GLY A 44 12.12 8.41 -7.21
C GLY A 44 12.21 8.16 -5.69
N ILE A 45 11.35 8.80 -4.89
CA ILE A 45 11.26 8.60 -3.43
C ILE A 45 9.84 8.20 -3.04
N ASP A 46 8.85 9.04 -3.37
CA ASP A 46 7.43 8.74 -3.06
C ASP A 46 6.81 7.89 -4.15
N TYR A 47 7.07 8.22 -5.40
CA TYR A 47 6.69 7.51 -6.62
C TYR A 47 7.70 7.80 -7.73
N PHE A 48 7.74 6.95 -8.75
CA PHE A 48 8.21 7.30 -10.08
C PHE A 48 7.04 7.94 -10.84
N PHE A 49 7.08 9.28 -11.01
CA PHE A 49 6.02 10.03 -11.69
C PHE A 49 6.25 10.01 -13.19
N VAL A 50 5.43 9.28 -13.93
CA VAL A 50 5.58 9.06 -15.37
C VAL A 50 4.37 9.56 -16.14
N LYS A 51 4.53 9.83 -17.45
CA LYS A 51 3.40 10.16 -18.32
C LYS A 51 2.57 8.92 -18.65
N ASN A 52 1.29 9.13 -19.02
CA ASN A 52 0.43 8.03 -19.46
C ASN A 52 1.02 7.21 -20.62
N SER A 53 1.69 7.87 -21.59
CA SER A 53 2.35 7.17 -22.69
C SER A 53 3.45 6.24 -22.20
N GLU A 54 4.29 6.72 -21.29
CA GLU A 54 5.40 5.96 -20.70
C GLU A 54 4.89 4.78 -19.86
N PHE A 55 3.86 5.01 -19.03
CA PHE A 55 3.22 3.94 -18.27
C PHE A 55 2.65 2.84 -19.18
N ASN A 56 2.01 3.23 -20.29
CA ASN A 56 1.50 2.27 -21.28
C ASN A 56 2.63 1.48 -21.96
N ASP A 57 3.77 2.09 -22.20
CA ASP A 57 4.91 1.38 -22.78
C ASP A 57 5.54 0.40 -21.77
N LEU A 58 5.56 0.75 -20.49
CA LEU A 58 5.93 -0.15 -19.40
C LEU A 58 4.97 -1.35 -19.29
N ILE A 59 3.64 -1.13 -19.46
CA ILE A 59 2.67 -2.24 -19.53
C ILE A 59 3.01 -3.18 -20.70
N LYS A 60 3.23 -2.64 -21.91
CA LYS A 60 3.53 -3.44 -23.11
C LYS A 60 4.82 -4.26 -22.98
N SER A 61 5.79 -3.74 -22.24
CA SER A 61 7.06 -4.43 -21.97
C SER A 61 6.99 -5.43 -20.83
N ASP A 62 5.81 -5.68 -20.27
CA ASP A 62 5.60 -6.57 -19.11
C ASP A 62 6.46 -6.20 -17.89
N PHE A 63 6.69 -4.90 -17.71
CA PHE A 63 7.55 -4.37 -16.65
C PHE A 63 6.95 -4.53 -15.26
N PHE A 64 5.62 -4.36 -15.13
CA PHE A 64 4.95 -4.39 -13.84
C PHE A 64 4.64 -5.81 -13.36
N ILE A 65 4.77 -6.04 -12.04
CA ILE A 65 4.23 -7.25 -11.39
C ILE A 65 2.72 -7.11 -11.16
N GLU A 66 2.29 -5.89 -10.91
CA GLU A 66 0.88 -5.49 -10.83
C GLU A 66 0.73 -4.04 -11.28
N TYR A 67 -0.42 -3.70 -11.80
CA TYR A 67 -0.84 -2.32 -11.99
C TYR A 67 -2.36 -2.21 -11.93
N GLU A 68 -2.84 -1.05 -11.49
CA GLU A 68 -4.26 -0.76 -11.38
C GLU A 68 -4.55 0.68 -11.80
N LYS A 69 -5.76 0.90 -12.34
CA LYS A 69 -6.30 2.23 -12.60
C LYS A 69 -7.14 2.67 -11.42
N TYR A 70 -6.75 3.74 -10.77
CA TYR A 70 -7.48 4.34 -9.66
C TYR A 70 -7.94 5.76 -10.03
N GLY A 71 -9.24 5.93 -10.26
CA GLY A 71 -9.78 7.17 -10.81
C GLY A 71 -9.33 7.39 -12.25
N THR A 72 -8.61 8.48 -12.50
CA THR A 72 -8.03 8.82 -13.81
C THR A 72 -6.61 8.33 -13.99
N ASP A 73 -5.95 7.94 -12.88
CA ASP A 73 -4.53 7.68 -12.83
C ASP A 73 -4.22 6.18 -12.71
N TYR A 74 -3.05 5.80 -13.20
CA TYR A 74 -2.50 4.47 -13.05
C TYR A 74 -1.48 4.44 -11.92
N TYR A 75 -1.39 3.27 -11.27
CA TYR A 75 -0.38 2.92 -10.28
C TYR A 75 0.14 1.53 -10.61
N GLY A 76 1.44 1.29 -10.43
CA GLY A 76 1.99 -0.02 -10.72
C GLY A 76 3.35 -0.23 -10.09
N THR A 77 3.63 -1.46 -9.69
CA THR A 77 4.87 -1.88 -9.06
C THR A 77 5.75 -2.60 -10.07
N GLY A 78 6.95 -2.07 -10.30
CA GLY A 78 7.91 -2.67 -11.22
C GLY A 78 8.50 -3.98 -10.68
N LYS A 79 8.73 -4.97 -11.54
CA LYS A 79 9.38 -6.24 -11.19
C LYS A 79 10.81 -6.06 -10.69
N ASP A 80 11.49 -5.00 -11.13
CA ASP A 80 12.83 -4.62 -10.68
C ASP A 80 12.87 -4.28 -9.19
N GLN A 81 11.75 -3.80 -8.62
CA GLN A 81 11.63 -3.45 -7.21
C GLN A 81 11.60 -4.68 -6.28
N LEU A 82 11.42 -5.89 -6.80
CA LEU A 82 11.33 -7.12 -6.01
C LEU A 82 12.68 -7.81 -5.82
N ASN A 83 13.72 -7.38 -6.49
CA ASN A 83 15.00 -8.07 -6.59
C ASN A 83 15.98 -7.76 -5.43
N ASN A 84 15.50 -7.31 -4.28
CA ASN A 84 16.36 -7.15 -3.11
C ASN A 84 16.47 -8.48 -2.36
N ALA A 85 17.54 -9.22 -2.61
CA ALA A 85 17.76 -10.54 -1.98
C ALA A 85 18.17 -10.45 -0.50
N GLU A 86 18.64 -9.29 -0.05
CA GLU A 86 19.23 -9.12 1.28
C GLU A 86 18.23 -8.59 2.32
N LEU A 87 17.21 -7.86 1.88
CA LEU A 87 16.27 -7.19 2.76
C LEU A 87 14.83 -7.68 2.53
N THR A 88 14.03 -7.62 3.58
CA THR A 88 12.58 -7.74 3.45
C THR A 88 12.03 -6.56 2.64
N THR A 89 11.40 -6.88 1.51
CA THR A 89 10.80 -5.89 0.61
C THR A 89 9.37 -5.58 1.03
N VAL A 90 9.04 -4.31 1.14
CA VAL A 90 7.71 -3.80 1.50
C VAL A 90 7.06 -3.16 0.28
N LEU A 91 5.85 -3.57 -0.04
CA LEU A 91 4.99 -3.02 -1.09
C LEU A 91 3.78 -2.33 -0.47
N ASP A 92 3.42 -1.12 -0.94
CA ASP A 92 2.12 -0.47 -0.66
C ASP A 92 1.23 -0.60 -1.91
N VAL A 93 0.30 -1.56 -1.89
CA VAL A 93 -0.53 -1.91 -3.06
C VAL A 93 -2.01 -1.77 -2.72
N GLU A 94 -2.80 -1.32 -3.69
CA GLU A 94 -4.27 -1.27 -3.57
C GLU A 94 -4.83 -2.69 -3.39
N VAL A 95 -5.99 -2.80 -2.71
CA VAL A 95 -6.51 -4.10 -2.25
C VAL A 95 -6.72 -5.10 -3.40
N ASN A 96 -7.18 -4.66 -4.57
CA ASN A 96 -7.39 -5.56 -5.70
C ASN A 96 -6.06 -6.11 -6.25
N GLY A 97 -5.08 -5.23 -6.44
CA GLY A 97 -3.73 -5.62 -6.84
C GLY A 97 -3.08 -6.55 -5.82
N ALA A 98 -3.19 -6.22 -4.53
CA ALA A 98 -2.65 -7.01 -3.44
C ALA A 98 -3.23 -8.43 -3.42
N THR A 99 -4.56 -8.58 -3.49
CA THR A 99 -5.20 -9.91 -3.48
C THR A 99 -4.82 -10.73 -4.71
N THR A 100 -4.62 -10.10 -5.86
CA THR A 100 -4.14 -10.77 -7.07
C THR A 100 -2.71 -11.28 -6.89
N LEU A 101 -1.82 -10.42 -6.35
CA LEU A 101 -0.42 -10.79 -6.10
C LEU A 101 -0.29 -11.92 -5.09
N LEU A 102 -1.03 -11.87 -3.98
CA LEU A 102 -1.02 -12.92 -2.95
C LEU A 102 -1.46 -14.27 -3.50
N LYS A 103 -2.49 -14.31 -4.35
CA LYS A 103 -2.95 -15.55 -5.02
C LYS A 103 -1.91 -16.11 -6.00
N GLN A 104 -1.20 -15.26 -6.70
CA GLN A 104 -0.20 -15.67 -7.69
C GLN A 104 1.14 -16.03 -7.06
N ASN A 105 1.43 -15.51 -5.86
CA ASN A 105 2.72 -15.67 -5.19
C ASN A 105 2.52 -16.13 -3.74
N PRO A 106 2.38 -17.43 -3.48
CA PRO A 106 2.10 -17.96 -2.14
C PRO A 106 3.17 -17.64 -1.07
N ASN A 107 4.35 -17.22 -1.50
CA ASN A 107 5.45 -16.84 -0.61
C ASN A 107 5.41 -15.34 -0.22
N PHE A 108 4.48 -14.57 -0.76
CA PHE A 108 4.26 -13.19 -0.33
C PHE A 108 3.36 -13.17 0.89
N VAL A 109 3.60 -12.24 1.78
CA VAL A 109 2.82 -12.07 3.01
C VAL A 109 1.95 -10.81 2.90
N GLY A 110 0.66 -10.94 3.09
CA GLY A 110 -0.30 -9.86 3.05
C GLY A 110 -0.64 -9.32 4.43
N ILE A 111 -0.44 -8.02 4.65
CA ILE A 111 -0.86 -7.31 5.87
C ILE A 111 -1.94 -6.29 5.50
N PHE A 112 -3.16 -6.50 5.99
CA PHE A 112 -4.26 -5.56 5.81
C PHE A 112 -4.30 -4.60 7.00
N ILE A 113 -4.11 -3.29 6.72
CA ILE A 113 -4.23 -2.24 7.74
C ILE A 113 -5.64 -1.68 7.69
N ASP A 114 -6.32 -1.74 8.82
CA ASP A 114 -7.68 -1.24 8.96
C ASP A 114 -7.82 -0.24 10.11
N ILE A 115 -8.95 0.43 10.17
CA ILE A 115 -9.32 1.42 11.20
C ILE A 115 -10.83 1.41 11.38
N GLU A 116 -11.30 1.81 12.57
CA GLU A 116 -12.73 1.92 12.81
C GLU A 116 -13.36 3.03 11.94
N ASN A 117 -14.63 2.83 11.54
CA ASN A 117 -15.33 3.73 10.63
C ASN A 117 -15.37 5.18 11.11
N ASP A 118 -15.66 5.39 12.40
CA ASP A 118 -15.78 6.73 12.97
C ASP A 118 -14.44 7.47 12.88
N GLU A 119 -13.34 6.77 13.15
CA GLU A 119 -12.00 7.34 13.04
C GLU A 119 -11.62 7.63 11.59
N LEU A 120 -11.96 6.74 10.64
CA LEU A 120 -11.73 7.00 9.21
C LEU A 120 -12.49 8.24 8.73
N ILE A 121 -13.77 8.37 9.14
CA ILE A 121 -14.59 9.54 8.84
C ILE A 121 -13.96 10.82 9.43
N ASN A 122 -13.51 10.76 10.68
CA ASN A 122 -12.86 11.89 11.36
C ASN A 122 -11.58 12.33 10.61
N ARG A 123 -10.73 11.38 10.22
CA ARG A 123 -9.51 11.68 9.45
C ARG A 123 -9.82 12.32 8.09
N LEU A 124 -10.86 11.84 7.39
CA LEU A 124 -11.28 12.41 6.12
C LEU A 124 -11.84 13.83 6.29
N LYS A 125 -12.64 14.08 7.35
CA LYS A 125 -13.14 15.43 7.70
C LYS A 125 -12.01 16.40 8.01
N THR A 126 -11.05 15.98 8.82
CA THR A 126 -9.88 16.81 9.21
C THR A 126 -9.03 17.20 7.99
N ARG A 127 -9.01 16.36 6.94
CA ARG A 127 -8.36 16.68 5.67
C ARG A 127 -9.17 17.62 4.76
N GLY A 128 -10.33 18.11 5.22
CA GLY A 128 -11.17 19.06 4.49
C GLY A 128 -12.06 18.45 3.41
N HIS A 129 -12.27 17.12 3.41
CA HIS A 129 -13.14 16.48 2.44
C HIS A 129 -14.63 16.72 2.75
N ASN A 130 -15.44 16.93 1.73
CA ASN A 130 -16.88 17.12 1.86
C ASN A 130 -17.61 15.78 2.11
N ALA A 131 -18.90 15.87 2.49
CA ALA A 131 -19.71 14.70 2.85
C ALA A 131 -19.87 13.70 1.69
N GLU A 132 -20.00 14.18 0.46
CA GLU A 132 -20.13 13.32 -0.73
C GLU A 132 -18.85 12.48 -0.96
N PHE A 133 -17.69 13.14 -0.88
CA PHE A 133 -16.39 12.45 -0.98
C PHE A 133 -16.23 11.41 0.13
N ILE A 134 -16.58 11.77 1.37
CA ILE A 134 -16.50 10.86 2.53
C ILE A 134 -17.40 9.65 2.29
N SER A 135 -18.65 9.85 1.85
CA SER A 135 -19.58 8.75 1.57
C SER A 135 -19.02 7.78 0.53
N LYS A 136 -18.48 8.30 -0.59
CA LYS A 136 -17.83 7.48 -1.63
C LYS A 136 -16.63 6.70 -1.08
N ARG A 137 -15.82 7.32 -0.21
CA ARG A 137 -14.65 6.68 0.42
C ARG A 137 -15.07 5.59 1.40
N MET A 138 -16.15 5.78 2.17
CA MET A 138 -16.67 4.77 3.08
C MET A 138 -17.24 3.57 2.32
N GLN A 139 -17.94 3.79 1.21
CA GLN A 139 -18.39 2.69 0.35
C GLN A 139 -17.19 1.90 -0.19
N LEU A 140 -16.18 2.57 -0.75
CA LEU A 140 -14.96 1.92 -1.22
C LEU A 140 -14.25 1.14 -0.12
N ALA A 141 -14.17 1.71 1.10
CA ALA A 141 -13.57 1.03 2.25
C ALA A 141 -14.35 -0.25 2.61
N SER A 142 -15.69 -0.23 2.54
CA SER A 142 -16.54 -1.41 2.75
C SER A 142 -16.23 -2.50 1.71
N ASP A 143 -16.13 -2.12 0.42
CA ASP A 143 -15.83 -3.05 -0.67
C ASP A 143 -14.41 -3.63 -0.50
N GLN A 144 -13.44 -2.83 -0.08
CA GLN A 144 -12.07 -3.28 0.19
C GLN A 144 -12.01 -4.24 1.37
N ARG A 145 -12.76 -3.97 2.45
CA ARG A 145 -12.85 -4.86 3.62
C ARG A 145 -13.51 -6.21 3.33
N SER A 146 -14.34 -6.30 2.30
CA SER A 146 -14.91 -7.60 1.89
C SER A 146 -13.85 -8.62 1.50
N LYS A 147 -12.63 -8.17 1.17
CA LYS A 147 -11.47 -9.00 0.81
C LYS A 147 -10.47 -9.20 1.94
N ILE A 148 -10.79 -8.77 3.15
CA ILE A 148 -9.87 -8.79 4.29
C ILE A 148 -9.34 -10.19 4.62
N ASN A 149 -10.18 -11.22 4.40
CA ASN A 149 -9.83 -12.62 4.65
C ASN A 149 -8.85 -13.20 3.60
N GLU A 150 -8.47 -12.44 2.59
CA GLU A 150 -7.46 -12.83 1.60
C GLU A 150 -6.04 -12.44 2.05
N PHE A 151 -5.90 -11.79 3.21
CA PHE A 151 -4.63 -11.37 3.80
C PHE A 151 -4.25 -12.26 4.97
N ASP A 152 -2.95 -12.44 5.19
CA ASP A 152 -2.42 -13.30 6.26
C ASP A 152 -2.57 -12.66 7.64
N TYR A 153 -2.43 -11.32 7.69
CA TYR A 153 -2.53 -10.54 8.93
C TYR A 153 -3.46 -9.35 8.76
N ILE A 154 -4.24 -9.10 9.81
CA ILE A 154 -5.12 -7.93 9.91
C ILE A 154 -4.65 -7.10 11.10
N VAL A 155 -4.25 -5.86 10.85
CA VAL A 155 -3.74 -4.95 11.88
C VAL A 155 -4.61 -3.70 11.95
N LYS A 156 -5.21 -3.46 13.14
CA LYS A 156 -5.98 -2.24 13.37
C LYS A 156 -5.07 -1.09 13.77
N ASN A 157 -5.16 0.03 13.06
CA ASN A 157 -4.43 1.25 13.38
C ASN A 157 -5.17 2.05 14.46
N VAL A 158 -4.95 1.69 15.71
CA VAL A 158 -5.50 2.40 16.87
C VAL A 158 -4.67 3.66 17.14
N ASP A 159 -3.36 3.48 17.29
CA ASP A 159 -2.36 4.53 17.32
C ASP A 159 -1.09 4.07 16.60
N ILE A 160 -0.28 5.03 16.16
CA ILE A 160 0.87 4.75 15.28
C ILE A 160 1.91 3.85 15.96
N ASN A 161 2.23 4.10 17.21
CA ASN A 161 3.32 3.38 17.91
C ASN A 161 2.93 1.93 18.16
N THR A 162 1.74 1.68 18.71
CA THR A 162 1.21 0.33 18.92
C THR A 162 1.10 -0.43 17.60
N THR A 163 0.62 0.23 16.55
CA THR A 163 0.45 -0.40 15.24
C THR A 163 1.80 -0.79 14.63
N VAL A 164 2.80 0.10 14.71
CA VAL A 164 4.15 -0.17 14.20
C VAL A 164 4.80 -1.31 14.98
N ASN A 165 4.71 -1.33 16.31
CA ASN A 165 5.26 -2.41 17.12
C ASN A 165 4.63 -3.76 16.80
N ASN A 166 3.30 -3.84 16.68
CA ASN A 166 2.62 -5.07 16.28
C ASN A 166 3.09 -5.59 14.92
N ILE A 167 3.32 -4.69 13.96
CA ILE A 167 3.81 -5.07 12.63
C ILE A 167 5.29 -5.51 12.69
N LEU A 168 6.11 -4.84 13.50
CA LEU A 168 7.51 -5.27 13.70
C LEU A 168 7.59 -6.67 14.30
N ASP A 169 6.74 -6.99 15.28
CA ASP A 169 6.65 -8.33 15.87
C ASP A 169 6.25 -9.37 14.81
N ILE A 170 5.28 -9.06 13.95
CA ILE A 170 4.90 -9.94 12.82
C ILE A 170 6.10 -10.18 11.90
N ILE A 171 6.81 -9.11 11.50
CA ILE A 171 7.97 -9.21 10.60
C ILE A 171 9.09 -10.04 11.23
N CYS A 172 9.40 -9.81 12.51
CA CYS A 172 10.44 -10.58 13.24
C CYS A 172 10.10 -12.07 13.29
N ASN A 173 8.86 -12.41 13.65
CA ASN A 173 8.42 -13.81 13.70
C ASN A 173 8.49 -14.50 12.31
N LEU A 174 8.21 -13.77 11.23
CA LEU A 174 8.30 -14.28 9.86
C LEU A 174 9.76 -14.49 9.40
N GLU A 175 10.68 -13.66 9.88
CA GLU A 175 12.12 -13.79 9.54
C GLU A 175 12.81 -14.93 10.31
N GLU A 176 12.23 -15.34 11.44
CA GLU A 176 12.76 -16.45 12.28
C GLU A 176 12.20 -17.84 11.85
N SER A 177 11.19 -17.88 10.98
CA SER A 177 10.47 -19.08 10.55
C SER A 177 11.05 -19.68 9.29
#